data_4bde637766a26b4b64891783dc3b5f63
#
_entry.id   4bde637766a26b4b64891783dc3b5f63
#
_cell.length_a   1.000
_cell.length_b   1.000
_cell.length_c   1.000
_cell.angle_alpha   90.00
_cell.angle_beta   90.00
_cell.angle_gamma   90.00
#
_symmetry.space_group_name_H-M   'P 1'
#
loop_
_entity.id
_entity.type
_entity.pdbx_description
1 polymer ?
#
loop_
_entity_poly.entity_id
_entity_poly.type
_entity_poly.pdbx_seq_one_letter_code
_entity_poly.pdbx_strand_id
1 'polypeptide(L)'
;NVSQILQRQAEKLAKQGKTPLFFAVEEKMLGIIAVADVMKEDSPQAISQLQDMGIEVVMLTGDNEQTAKAIGAQAGVNQVVAGVLPDAKERAIRELQQHGKVAMVGDGINDAPALTRADMGIAIGAGADVALDAADVVLVKSSLSDVPAAIRLSRFVLRNIHENLFWAFIYNVIGIPIAAGVWYHWFGLKLNPMFGAAAMSLSSFCVVTNALRLNFVNVYSTKRDKKKHHKKNQNRKELQFIVNTNTMTE
;
A
#
# COMPACT_ATOMS: atom_id res chain seq x y z
N ASN A 1 -41.76 -16.99 8.78
CA ASN A 1 -40.84 -18.07 8.34
C ASN A 1 -40.42 -17.84 6.88
N VAL A 2 -39.14 -17.74 6.63
CA VAL A 2 -38.59 -17.62 5.25
C VAL A 2 -38.75 -18.99 4.57
N SER A 3 -39.36 -19.01 3.39
CA SER A 3 -39.52 -20.24 2.60
C SER A 3 -38.15 -20.83 2.25
N GLN A 4 -38.02 -22.16 2.31
CA GLN A 4 -36.77 -22.84 1.90
C GLN A 4 -36.34 -22.52 0.47
N ILE A 5 -37.30 -22.21 -0.41
CA ILE A 5 -37.01 -21.81 -1.80
C ILE A 5 -36.29 -20.45 -1.83
N LEU A 6 -36.74 -19.48 -1.04
CA LEU A 6 -36.12 -18.17 -0.94
C LEU A 6 -34.75 -18.25 -0.29
N GLN A 7 -34.58 -19.11 0.71
CA GLN A 7 -33.26 -19.34 1.34
C GLN A 7 -32.24 -19.89 0.32
N ARG A 8 -32.62 -20.90 -0.48
CA ARG A 8 -31.76 -21.46 -1.54
C ARG A 8 -31.44 -20.43 -2.62
N GLN A 9 -32.39 -19.57 -2.96
CA GLN A 9 -32.13 -18.47 -3.90
C GLN A 9 -31.16 -17.44 -3.32
N ALA A 10 -31.32 -17.06 -2.06
CA ALA A 10 -30.39 -16.18 -1.35
C ALA A 10 -28.98 -16.75 -1.31
N GLU A 11 -28.83 -18.04 -0.97
CA GLU A 11 -27.51 -18.72 -0.98
C GLU A 11 -26.88 -18.73 -2.38
N LYS A 12 -27.69 -18.95 -3.44
CA LYS A 12 -27.19 -18.91 -4.81
C LYS A 12 -26.70 -17.51 -5.20
N LEU A 13 -27.43 -16.47 -4.78
CA LEU A 13 -27.05 -15.07 -5.03
C LEU A 13 -25.79 -14.68 -4.24
N ALA A 14 -25.68 -15.11 -2.98
CA ALA A 14 -24.50 -14.88 -2.16
C ALA A 14 -23.24 -15.56 -2.74
N LYS A 15 -23.37 -16.78 -3.29
CA LYS A 15 -22.28 -17.45 -4.02
C LYS A 15 -21.83 -16.72 -5.29
N GLN A 16 -22.67 -15.83 -5.82
CA GLN A 16 -22.32 -14.96 -6.97
C GLN A 16 -21.73 -13.61 -6.53
N GLY A 17 -21.41 -13.44 -5.24
CA GLY A 17 -20.89 -12.16 -4.72
C GLY A 17 -21.94 -11.08 -4.51
N LYS A 18 -23.23 -11.46 -4.43
CA LYS A 18 -24.35 -10.54 -4.21
C LYS A 18 -24.85 -10.63 -2.80
N THR A 19 -25.21 -9.51 -2.18
CA THR A 19 -25.83 -9.47 -0.84
C THR A 19 -27.35 -9.55 -0.96
N PRO A 20 -27.98 -10.69 -0.59
CA PRO A 20 -29.42 -10.84 -0.66
C PRO A 20 -30.10 -10.15 0.53
N LEU A 21 -31.02 -9.24 0.24
CA LEU A 21 -31.89 -8.57 1.21
C LEU A 21 -33.29 -9.14 1.11
N PHE A 22 -33.85 -9.55 2.24
CA PHE A 22 -35.22 -10.09 2.33
C PHE A 22 -36.22 -8.97 2.60
N PHE A 23 -37.28 -8.91 1.84
CA PHE A 23 -38.35 -7.94 2.00
C PHE A 23 -39.64 -8.64 2.42
N ALA A 24 -40.24 -8.13 3.50
CA ALA A 24 -41.51 -8.61 4.00
C ALA A 24 -42.42 -7.43 4.38
N VAL A 25 -43.71 -7.60 4.22
CA VAL A 25 -44.73 -6.68 4.72
C VAL A 25 -45.58 -7.47 5.74
N GLU A 26 -45.66 -6.95 6.96
CA GLU A 26 -46.25 -7.62 8.10
C GLU A 26 -45.61 -9.00 8.29
N GLU A 27 -46.37 -10.08 8.15
CA GLU A 27 -45.86 -11.46 8.25
C GLU A 27 -45.65 -12.15 6.91
N LYS A 28 -45.95 -11.46 5.80
CA LYS A 28 -45.85 -12.01 4.44
C LYS A 28 -44.52 -11.61 3.76
N MET A 29 -43.72 -12.62 3.42
CA MET A 29 -42.51 -12.44 2.63
C MET A 29 -42.87 -12.03 1.19
N LEU A 30 -42.34 -10.92 0.72
CA LEU A 30 -42.56 -10.40 -0.64
C LEU A 30 -41.52 -10.93 -1.62
N GLY A 31 -40.25 -11.02 -1.21
CA GLY A 31 -39.19 -11.46 -2.11
C GLY A 31 -37.79 -11.14 -1.60
N ILE A 32 -36.83 -11.29 -2.53
CA ILE A 32 -35.42 -10.99 -2.31
C ILE A 32 -34.98 -9.96 -3.34
N ILE A 33 -34.28 -8.93 -2.88
CA ILE A 33 -33.51 -8.03 -3.73
C ILE A 33 -32.04 -8.30 -3.46
N ALA A 34 -31.25 -8.56 -4.50
CA ALA A 34 -29.82 -8.75 -4.37
C ALA A 34 -29.08 -7.48 -4.78
N VAL A 35 -28.32 -6.94 -3.86
CA VAL A 35 -27.39 -5.83 -4.11
C VAL A 35 -26.03 -6.43 -4.43
N ALA A 36 -25.37 -5.92 -5.46
CA ALA A 36 -24.03 -6.32 -5.83
C ALA A 36 -23.19 -5.06 -6.02
N ASP A 37 -22.11 -4.98 -5.29
CA ASP A 37 -21.07 -4.00 -5.58
C ASP A 37 -20.25 -4.50 -6.77
N VAL A 38 -20.04 -3.63 -7.74
CA VAL A 38 -19.24 -3.96 -8.92
C VAL A 38 -17.77 -3.74 -8.57
N MET A 39 -16.97 -4.78 -8.72
CA MET A 39 -15.52 -4.65 -8.50
C MET A 39 -14.92 -3.70 -9.54
N LYS A 40 -14.10 -2.75 -9.08
CA LYS A 40 -13.35 -1.86 -9.97
C LYS A 40 -12.41 -2.69 -10.84
N GLU A 41 -12.33 -2.35 -12.12
CA GLU A 41 -11.54 -3.08 -13.13
C GLU A 41 -10.04 -3.15 -12.77
N ASP A 42 -9.54 -2.15 -12.06
CA ASP A 42 -8.14 -2.04 -11.66
C ASP A 42 -7.78 -2.86 -10.41
N SER A 43 -8.77 -3.29 -9.60
CA SER A 43 -8.53 -3.96 -8.32
C SER A 43 -7.78 -5.29 -8.44
N PRO A 44 -8.14 -6.24 -9.33
CA PRO A 44 -7.40 -7.49 -9.46
C PRO A 44 -5.96 -7.28 -9.92
N GLN A 45 -5.75 -6.31 -10.82
CA GLN A 45 -4.40 -5.98 -11.30
C GLN A 45 -3.55 -5.36 -10.20
N ALA A 46 -4.10 -4.45 -9.40
CA ALA A 46 -3.41 -3.83 -8.27
C ALA A 46 -3.00 -4.88 -7.22
N ILE A 47 -3.91 -5.81 -6.88
CA ILE A 47 -3.66 -6.91 -5.95
C ILE A 47 -2.53 -7.80 -6.46
N SER A 48 -2.58 -8.22 -7.74
CA SER A 48 -1.51 -9.01 -8.35
C SER A 48 -0.16 -8.29 -8.29
N GLN A 49 -0.12 -6.98 -8.52
CA GLN A 49 1.12 -6.19 -8.42
C GLN A 49 1.67 -6.13 -6.98
N LEU A 50 0.81 -6.02 -5.97
CA LEU A 50 1.22 -6.07 -4.56
C LEU A 50 1.82 -7.44 -4.21
N GLN A 51 1.19 -8.52 -4.66
CA GLN A 51 1.69 -9.89 -4.49
C GLN A 51 3.03 -10.12 -5.21
N ASP A 52 3.21 -9.58 -6.42
CA ASP A 52 4.49 -9.59 -7.15
C ASP A 52 5.61 -8.84 -6.39
N MET A 53 5.25 -7.88 -5.54
CA MET A 53 6.18 -7.19 -4.64
C MET A 53 6.53 -7.99 -3.36
N GLY A 54 5.93 -9.16 -3.16
CA GLY A 54 6.08 -10.01 -1.98
C GLY A 54 5.26 -9.53 -0.79
N ILE A 55 4.10 -8.92 -1.04
CA ILE A 55 3.18 -8.40 -0.04
C ILE A 55 1.97 -9.32 0.01
N GLU A 56 1.59 -9.75 1.20
CA GLU A 56 0.35 -10.49 1.42
C GLU A 56 -0.84 -9.53 1.44
N VAL A 57 -1.87 -9.81 0.66
CA VAL A 57 -3.07 -8.97 0.58
C VAL A 57 -4.23 -9.66 1.27
N VAL A 58 -4.77 -8.98 2.29
CA VAL A 58 -5.89 -9.46 3.11
C VAL A 58 -7.09 -8.54 2.87
N MET A 59 -8.21 -9.09 2.46
CA MET A 59 -9.47 -8.35 2.34
C MET A 59 -10.21 -8.34 3.68
N LEU A 60 -10.57 -7.16 4.18
CA LEU A 60 -11.33 -6.96 5.40
C LEU A 60 -12.70 -6.37 5.05
N THR A 61 -13.79 -7.05 5.41
CA THR A 61 -15.14 -6.63 5.04
C THR A 61 -16.18 -6.93 6.11
N GLY A 62 -17.23 -6.10 6.16
CA GLY A 62 -18.44 -6.35 6.96
C GLY A 62 -19.43 -7.33 6.33
N ASP A 63 -19.21 -7.71 5.06
CA ASP A 63 -20.09 -8.63 4.34
C ASP A 63 -20.13 -10.02 4.96
N ASN A 64 -21.19 -10.77 4.60
CA ASN A 64 -21.26 -12.17 4.97
C ASN A 64 -20.15 -13.01 4.33
N GLU A 65 -19.79 -14.10 4.97
CA GLU A 65 -18.64 -14.93 4.60
C GLU A 65 -18.72 -15.48 3.16
N GLN A 66 -19.92 -15.80 2.66
CA GLN A 66 -20.09 -16.34 1.30
C GLN A 66 -19.84 -15.28 0.23
N THR A 67 -20.42 -14.09 0.39
CA THR A 67 -20.21 -12.94 -0.50
C THR A 67 -18.75 -12.51 -0.45
N ALA A 68 -18.17 -12.37 0.73
CA ALA A 68 -16.79 -11.98 0.92
C ALA A 68 -15.80 -12.95 0.25
N LYS A 69 -16.00 -14.25 0.38
CA LYS A 69 -15.19 -15.27 -0.31
C LYS A 69 -15.30 -15.20 -1.82
N ALA A 70 -16.52 -14.93 -2.34
CA ALA A 70 -16.71 -14.80 -3.78
C ALA A 70 -15.99 -13.57 -4.34
N ILE A 71 -16.12 -12.41 -3.69
CA ILE A 71 -15.42 -11.18 -4.06
C ILE A 71 -13.91 -11.35 -3.92
N GLY A 72 -13.43 -11.90 -2.82
CA GLY A 72 -12.02 -12.14 -2.58
C GLY A 72 -11.37 -13.08 -3.61
N ALA A 73 -12.09 -14.11 -4.05
CA ALA A 73 -11.65 -15.01 -5.10
C ALA A 73 -11.56 -14.30 -6.47
N GLN A 74 -12.53 -13.42 -6.79
CA GLN A 74 -12.48 -12.62 -8.01
C GLN A 74 -11.35 -11.59 -7.99
N ALA A 75 -11.12 -10.96 -6.84
CA ALA A 75 -10.05 -10.00 -6.64
C ALA A 75 -8.65 -10.64 -6.59
N GLY A 76 -8.58 -11.94 -6.24
CA GLY A 76 -7.32 -12.67 -6.13
C GLY A 76 -6.54 -12.40 -4.85
N VAL A 77 -7.21 -12.01 -3.74
CA VAL A 77 -6.55 -11.76 -2.45
C VAL A 77 -6.04 -13.06 -1.80
N ASN A 78 -5.06 -12.95 -0.92
CA ASN A 78 -4.48 -14.10 -0.22
C ASN A 78 -5.40 -14.62 0.90
N GLN A 79 -6.07 -13.70 1.60
CA GLN A 79 -6.94 -14.03 2.73
C GLN A 79 -8.15 -13.11 2.76
N VAL A 80 -9.26 -13.61 3.29
CA VAL A 80 -10.51 -12.86 3.49
C VAL A 80 -10.89 -12.94 4.96
N VAL A 81 -11.13 -11.79 5.58
CA VAL A 81 -11.69 -11.66 6.93
C VAL A 81 -13.06 -10.98 6.79
N ALA A 82 -14.11 -11.78 6.92
CA ALA A 82 -15.50 -11.39 6.68
C ALA A 82 -16.27 -11.11 7.99
N GLY A 83 -17.40 -10.42 7.88
CA GLY A 83 -18.30 -10.17 9.02
C GLY A 83 -17.74 -9.23 10.08
N VAL A 84 -16.77 -8.40 9.73
CA VAL A 84 -16.09 -7.49 10.65
C VAL A 84 -16.87 -6.19 10.77
N LEU A 85 -17.49 -5.97 11.91
CA LEU A 85 -18.15 -4.71 12.23
C LEU A 85 -17.12 -3.55 12.31
N PRO A 86 -17.54 -2.30 12.10
CA PRO A 86 -16.63 -1.15 12.15
C PRO A 86 -15.75 -1.11 13.40
N ASP A 87 -16.33 -1.32 14.57
CA ASP A 87 -15.62 -1.32 15.85
C ASP A 87 -14.65 -2.51 16.03
N ALA A 88 -14.84 -3.58 15.26
CA ALA A 88 -13.99 -4.76 15.32
C ALA A 88 -12.82 -4.71 14.31
N LYS A 89 -12.85 -3.77 13.35
CA LYS A 89 -11.78 -3.64 12.36
C LYS A 89 -10.42 -3.33 13.01
N GLU A 90 -10.40 -2.46 14.02
CA GLU A 90 -9.18 -2.16 14.78
C GLU A 90 -8.59 -3.41 15.46
N ARG A 91 -9.44 -4.29 15.99
CA ARG A 91 -8.98 -5.56 16.60
C ARG A 91 -8.39 -6.51 15.57
N ALA A 92 -9.02 -6.62 14.40
CA ALA A 92 -8.50 -7.44 13.31
C ALA A 92 -7.10 -6.95 12.86
N ILE A 93 -6.88 -5.63 12.76
CA ILE A 93 -5.57 -5.05 12.50
C ILE A 93 -4.56 -5.48 13.57
N ARG A 94 -4.93 -5.38 14.84
CA ARG A 94 -4.06 -5.76 15.98
C ARG A 94 -3.66 -7.23 15.95
N GLU A 95 -4.56 -8.13 15.57
CA GLU A 95 -4.28 -9.56 15.41
C GLU A 95 -3.30 -9.79 14.27
N LEU A 96 -3.50 -9.16 13.13
CA LEU A 96 -2.62 -9.28 11.98
C LEU A 96 -1.22 -8.70 12.25
N GLN A 97 -1.11 -7.64 13.05
CA GLN A 97 0.17 -7.08 13.48
C GLN A 97 1.05 -8.06 14.29
N GLN A 98 0.48 -9.11 14.88
CA GLN A 98 1.26 -10.15 15.56
C GLN A 98 2.10 -10.97 14.56
N HIS A 99 1.66 -11.06 13.31
CA HIS A 99 2.32 -11.83 12.26
C HIS A 99 3.29 -11.00 11.42
N GLY A 100 3.10 -9.67 11.34
CA GLY A 100 3.96 -8.82 10.53
C GLY A 100 3.64 -7.34 10.67
N LYS A 101 4.23 -6.52 9.80
CA LYS A 101 3.84 -5.13 9.63
C LYS A 101 2.58 -5.05 8.79
N VAL A 102 1.67 -4.18 9.17
CA VAL A 102 0.35 -4.04 8.55
C VAL A 102 0.17 -2.65 7.96
N ALA A 103 -0.16 -2.58 6.68
CA ALA A 103 -0.66 -1.38 6.05
C ALA A 103 -2.15 -1.54 5.79
N MET A 104 -2.97 -0.59 6.24
CA MET A 104 -4.40 -0.55 6.01
C MET A 104 -4.73 0.41 4.88
N VAL A 105 -5.54 -0.05 3.93
CA VAL A 105 -6.07 0.77 2.84
C VAL A 105 -7.57 0.88 3.00
N GLY A 106 -8.09 2.10 3.10
CA GLY A 106 -9.51 2.37 3.35
C GLY A 106 -10.00 3.65 2.68
N ASP A 107 -11.31 3.88 2.71
CA ASP A 107 -11.94 5.11 2.22
C ASP A 107 -11.95 6.24 3.27
N GLY A 108 -11.60 5.94 4.49
CA GLY A 108 -11.34 6.86 5.59
C GLY A 108 -12.49 7.14 6.53
N ILE A 109 -13.74 7.16 6.10
CA ILE A 109 -14.86 7.59 6.98
C ILE A 109 -15.13 6.54 8.06
N ASN A 110 -15.34 5.30 7.66
CA ASN A 110 -15.65 4.19 8.56
C ASN A 110 -14.40 3.43 9.02
N ASP A 111 -13.26 3.70 8.39
CA ASP A 111 -12.01 2.98 8.60
C ASP A 111 -10.99 3.79 9.41
N ALA A 112 -11.30 5.01 9.83
CA ALA A 112 -10.37 5.90 10.55
C ALA A 112 -9.70 5.22 11.76
N PRO A 113 -10.41 4.48 12.65
CA PRO A 113 -9.75 3.77 13.76
C PRO A 113 -8.79 2.68 13.28
N ALA A 114 -9.12 1.97 12.18
CA ALA A 114 -8.29 0.92 11.61
C ALA A 114 -7.06 1.51 10.88
N LEU A 115 -7.23 2.62 10.16
CA LEU A 115 -6.14 3.36 9.50
C LEU A 115 -5.12 3.86 10.53
N THR A 116 -5.59 4.50 11.61
CA THR A 116 -4.72 4.99 12.68
C THR A 116 -4.03 3.86 13.44
N ARG A 117 -4.66 2.68 13.55
CA ARG A 117 -4.11 1.53 14.27
C ARG A 117 -3.02 0.80 13.48
N ALA A 118 -3.11 0.79 12.16
CA ALA A 118 -2.14 0.12 11.30
C ALA A 118 -0.71 0.70 11.47
N ASP A 119 0.32 -0.03 11.04
CA ASP A 119 1.68 0.52 10.98
C ASP A 119 1.80 1.59 9.87
N MET A 120 0.88 1.58 8.91
CA MET A 120 0.71 2.59 7.87
C MET A 120 -0.76 2.64 7.44
N GLY A 121 -1.40 3.78 7.59
CA GLY A 121 -2.74 4.06 7.07
C GLY A 121 -2.67 4.70 5.69
N ILE A 122 -3.40 4.17 4.72
CA ILE A 122 -3.50 4.72 3.36
C ILE A 122 -4.97 4.98 3.05
N ALA A 123 -5.35 6.24 2.90
CA ALA A 123 -6.68 6.63 2.46
C ALA A 123 -6.73 6.74 0.93
N ILE A 124 -7.80 6.22 0.33
CA ILE A 124 -8.06 6.31 -1.12
C ILE A 124 -9.34 7.12 -1.35
N GLY A 125 -9.27 8.06 -2.30
CA GLY A 125 -10.41 8.91 -2.63
C GLY A 125 -10.50 10.13 -1.71
N ALA A 126 -10.34 11.31 -2.27
CA ALA A 126 -10.27 12.57 -1.54
C ALA A 126 -11.66 13.05 -1.09
N GLY A 127 -12.35 12.30 -0.23
CA GLY A 127 -13.75 12.61 0.10
C GLY A 127 -14.03 13.08 1.51
N ALA A 128 -13.15 12.87 2.48
CA ALA A 128 -13.44 13.24 3.86
C ALA A 128 -12.22 13.79 4.58
N ASP A 129 -12.38 14.97 5.21
CA ASP A 129 -11.36 15.57 6.08
C ASP A 129 -10.90 14.62 7.18
N VAL A 130 -11.81 13.75 7.66
CA VAL A 130 -11.50 12.71 8.67
C VAL A 130 -10.48 11.68 8.16
N ALA A 131 -10.48 11.37 6.86
CA ALA A 131 -9.50 10.46 6.28
C ALA A 131 -8.10 11.08 6.22
N LEU A 132 -8.04 12.40 6.00
CA LEU A 132 -6.79 13.15 5.97
C LEU A 132 -6.08 13.13 7.33
N ASP A 133 -6.86 13.20 8.42
CA ASP A 133 -6.32 13.19 9.79
C ASP A 133 -5.94 11.79 10.30
N ALA A 134 -6.56 10.74 9.74
CA ALA A 134 -6.38 9.36 10.20
C ALA A 134 -5.34 8.56 9.41
N ALA A 135 -4.95 9.01 8.22
CA ALA A 135 -4.05 8.28 7.32
C ALA A 135 -2.67 8.92 7.21
N ASP A 136 -1.62 8.10 7.14
CA ASP A 136 -0.25 8.56 6.87
C ASP A 136 -0.05 8.96 5.40
N VAL A 137 -0.82 8.35 4.50
CA VAL A 137 -0.76 8.59 3.05
C VAL A 137 -2.17 8.76 2.50
N VAL A 138 -2.37 9.79 1.69
CA VAL A 138 -3.65 10.03 1.01
C VAL A 138 -3.47 9.95 -0.49
N LEU A 139 -4.21 9.06 -1.12
CA LEU A 139 -4.26 8.88 -2.56
C LEU A 139 -5.52 9.59 -3.09
N VAL A 140 -5.31 10.67 -3.84
CA VAL A 140 -6.40 11.56 -4.28
C VAL A 140 -7.39 10.87 -5.21
N LYS A 141 -6.91 9.94 -6.04
CA LYS A 141 -7.76 9.17 -6.94
C LYS A 141 -8.36 7.98 -6.21
N SER A 142 -9.60 7.63 -6.55
CA SER A 142 -10.28 6.44 -6.03
C SER A 142 -9.87 5.16 -6.79
N SER A 143 -8.56 4.96 -6.99
CA SER A 143 -7.98 3.84 -7.73
C SER A 143 -7.03 3.03 -6.85
N LEU A 144 -7.28 1.73 -6.73
CA LEU A 144 -6.40 0.84 -5.97
C LEU A 144 -5.01 0.70 -6.63
N SER A 145 -4.90 0.94 -7.94
CA SER A 145 -3.63 0.90 -8.69
C SER A 145 -2.62 1.96 -8.23
N ASP A 146 -3.07 3.02 -7.55
CA ASP A 146 -2.19 4.04 -7.01
C ASP A 146 -1.43 3.55 -5.76
N VAL A 147 -1.91 2.51 -5.05
CA VAL A 147 -1.22 1.92 -3.89
C VAL A 147 0.11 1.27 -4.30
N PRO A 148 0.16 0.31 -5.25
CA PRO A 148 1.44 -0.22 -5.73
C PRO A 148 2.32 0.85 -6.37
N ALA A 149 1.75 1.88 -7.00
CA ALA A 149 2.50 3.00 -7.56
C ALA A 149 3.18 3.84 -6.45
N ALA A 150 2.47 4.14 -5.36
CA ALA A 150 3.01 4.84 -4.18
C ALA A 150 4.16 4.06 -3.53
N ILE A 151 4.02 2.73 -3.40
CA ILE A 151 5.10 1.87 -2.86
C ILE A 151 6.34 1.92 -3.77
N ARG A 152 6.16 1.87 -5.09
CA ARG A 152 7.29 2.00 -6.03
C ARG A 152 7.96 3.36 -5.89
N LEU A 153 7.16 4.43 -5.85
CA LEU A 153 7.68 5.79 -5.65
C LEU A 153 8.51 5.88 -4.38
N SER A 154 7.98 5.41 -3.25
CA SER A 154 8.69 5.38 -1.97
C SER A 154 10.03 4.64 -2.07
N ARG A 155 10.07 3.47 -2.71
CA ARG A 155 11.32 2.71 -2.92
C ARG A 155 12.34 3.48 -3.79
N PHE A 156 11.88 4.21 -4.81
CA PHE A 156 12.75 5.05 -5.63
C PHE A 156 13.29 6.25 -4.86
N VAL A 157 12.42 6.92 -4.09
CA VAL A 157 12.81 8.06 -3.25
C VAL A 157 13.84 7.63 -2.21
N LEU A 158 13.61 6.54 -1.48
CA LEU A 158 14.55 6.00 -0.51
C LEU A 158 15.91 5.67 -1.15
N ARG A 159 15.91 5.05 -2.32
CA ARG A 159 17.15 4.76 -3.04
C ARG A 159 17.88 6.05 -3.42
N ASN A 160 17.16 7.04 -3.91
CA ASN A 160 17.71 8.34 -4.29
C ASN A 160 18.34 9.06 -3.07
N ILE A 161 17.65 9.01 -1.91
CA ILE A 161 18.18 9.54 -0.64
C ILE A 161 19.49 8.84 -0.26
N HIS A 162 19.55 7.51 -0.34
CA HIS A 162 20.78 6.77 -0.03
C HIS A 162 21.92 7.11 -1.00
N GLU A 163 21.63 7.24 -2.30
CA GLU A 163 22.60 7.65 -3.31
C GLU A 163 23.12 9.07 -3.02
N ASN A 164 22.25 10.01 -2.69
CA ASN A 164 22.62 11.37 -2.34
C ASN A 164 23.49 11.43 -1.07
N LEU A 165 23.10 10.69 -0.05
CA LEU A 165 23.82 10.61 1.21
C LEU A 165 25.22 10.00 1.00
N PHE A 166 25.32 8.93 0.21
CA PHE A 166 26.60 8.33 -0.15
C PHE A 166 27.56 9.35 -0.82
N TRP A 167 27.07 10.07 -1.83
CA TRP A 167 27.88 11.09 -2.50
C TRP A 167 28.28 12.22 -1.55
N ALA A 168 27.37 12.71 -0.72
CA ALA A 168 27.66 13.73 0.25
C ALA A 168 28.77 13.31 1.25
N PHE A 169 28.75 12.05 1.68
CA PHE A 169 29.80 11.53 2.57
C PHE A 169 31.13 11.32 1.86
N ILE A 170 31.13 10.74 0.65
CA ILE A 170 32.38 10.41 -0.04
C ILE A 170 33.23 11.66 -0.31
N TYR A 171 32.58 12.79 -0.67
CA TYR A 171 33.30 14.06 -0.84
C TYR A 171 34.00 14.52 0.44
N ASN A 172 33.35 14.37 1.58
CA ASN A 172 33.93 14.73 2.87
C ASN A 172 35.03 13.76 3.31
N VAL A 173 34.82 12.46 3.12
CA VAL A 173 35.83 11.42 3.46
C VAL A 173 37.12 11.61 2.67
N ILE A 174 37.03 12.05 1.42
CA ILE A 174 38.20 12.33 0.58
C ILE A 174 38.74 13.75 0.87
N GLY A 175 37.87 14.74 0.96
CA GLY A 175 38.24 16.15 1.05
C GLY A 175 38.89 16.53 2.39
N ILE A 176 38.42 15.99 3.51
CA ILE A 176 38.94 16.33 4.84
C ILE A 176 40.40 15.88 5.02
N PRO A 177 40.82 14.64 4.69
CA PRO A 177 42.22 14.23 4.75
C PRO A 177 43.14 15.05 3.83
N ILE A 178 42.64 15.40 2.63
CA ILE A 178 43.41 16.26 1.70
C ILE A 178 43.58 17.65 2.30
N ALA A 179 42.54 18.24 2.85
CA ALA A 179 42.58 19.54 3.51
C ALA A 179 43.50 19.55 4.76
N ALA A 180 43.48 18.45 5.51
CA ALA A 180 44.37 18.26 6.65
C ALA A 180 45.84 18.04 6.25
N GLY A 181 46.15 17.93 4.96
CA GLY A 181 47.54 17.78 4.49
C GLY A 181 48.10 16.36 4.66
N VAL A 182 47.29 15.34 4.90
CA VAL A 182 47.73 13.94 5.07
C VAL A 182 48.54 13.46 3.87
N TRP A 183 48.20 13.89 2.68
CA TRP A 183 48.89 13.51 1.43
C TRP A 183 49.98 14.47 1.02
N TYR A 184 50.20 15.56 1.77
CA TYR A 184 51.23 16.53 1.46
C TYR A 184 52.65 15.91 1.51
N HIS A 185 52.89 15.04 2.50
CA HIS A 185 54.18 14.40 2.67
C HIS A 185 54.59 13.45 1.52
N TRP A 186 53.59 12.81 0.88
CA TRP A 186 53.86 11.81 -0.16
C TRP A 186 53.69 12.36 -1.57
N PHE A 187 52.80 13.30 -1.80
CA PHE A 187 52.46 13.81 -3.14
C PHE A 187 52.62 15.32 -3.31
N GLY A 188 53.03 16.04 -2.24
CA GLY A 188 53.14 17.50 -2.28
C GLY A 188 51.79 18.25 -2.52
N LEU A 189 50.69 17.56 -2.35
CA LEU A 189 49.34 18.10 -2.63
C LEU A 189 48.90 19.02 -1.49
N LYS A 190 48.74 20.31 -1.77
CA LYS A 190 48.07 21.29 -0.88
C LYS A 190 46.70 21.61 -1.44
N LEU A 191 45.66 21.52 -0.58
CA LEU A 191 44.34 21.96 -0.98
C LEU A 191 44.31 23.49 -1.06
N ASN A 192 44.15 24.02 -2.29
CA ASN A 192 43.82 25.41 -2.44
C ASN A 192 42.35 25.63 -2.05
N PRO A 193 41.97 26.65 -1.24
CA PRO A 193 40.60 26.96 -0.87
C PRO A 193 39.63 27.03 -2.05
N MET A 194 40.08 27.44 -3.21
CA MET A 194 39.30 27.51 -4.44
C MET A 194 38.82 26.10 -4.90
N PHE A 195 39.69 25.08 -4.79
CA PHE A 195 39.28 23.69 -5.11
C PHE A 195 38.28 23.14 -4.09
N GLY A 196 38.39 23.53 -2.83
CA GLY A 196 37.40 23.17 -1.80
C GLY A 196 36.02 23.75 -2.11
N ALA A 197 35.96 25.04 -2.47
CA ALA A 197 34.72 25.69 -2.85
C ALA A 197 34.11 25.08 -4.15
N ALA A 198 34.92 24.76 -5.13
CA ALA A 198 34.51 24.11 -6.36
C ALA A 198 33.92 22.70 -6.08
N ALA A 199 34.57 21.92 -5.21
CA ALA A 199 34.11 20.59 -4.83
C ALA A 199 32.77 20.65 -4.11
N MET A 200 32.54 21.62 -3.22
CA MET A 200 31.23 21.83 -2.55
C MET A 200 30.13 22.18 -3.55
N SER A 201 30.41 23.07 -4.50
CA SER A 201 29.45 23.43 -5.56
C SER A 201 29.11 22.23 -6.44
N LEU A 202 30.11 21.42 -6.81
CA LEU A 202 29.92 20.21 -7.61
C LEU A 202 29.10 19.15 -6.86
N SER A 203 29.33 18.98 -5.55
CA SER A 203 28.53 18.09 -4.71
C SER A 203 27.05 18.48 -4.72
N SER A 204 26.74 19.76 -4.52
CA SER A 204 25.37 20.27 -4.57
C SER A 204 24.72 20.05 -5.94
N PHE A 205 25.46 20.29 -7.01
CA PHE A 205 25.00 20.04 -8.38
C PHE A 205 24.69 18.55 -8.60
N CYS A 206 25.52 17.64 -8.14
CA CYS A 206 25.30 16.19 -8.25
C CYS A 206 24.03 15.75 -7.49
N VAL A 207 23.80 16.27 -6.28
CA VAL A 207 22.61 15.95 -5.49
C VAL A 207 21.33 16.43 -6.19
N VAL A 208 21.32 17.66 -6.68
CA VAL A 208 20.16 18.21 -7.42
C VAL A 208 19.89 17.43 -8.69
N THR A 209 20.93 17.13 -9.48
CA THR A 209 20.81 16.37 -10.73
C THR A 209 20.29 14.95 -10.46
N ASN A 210 20.76 14.30 -9.39
CA ASN A 210 20.26 12.98 -9.00
C ASN A 210 18.79 13.04 -8.54
N ALA A 211 18.39 14.08 -7.80
CA ALA A 211 17.00 14.28 -7.39
C ALA A 211 16.07 14.49 -8.60
N LEU A 212 16.51 15.26 -9.62
CA LEU A 212 15.74 15.46 -10.86
C LEU A 212 15.47 14.17 -11.64
N ARG A 213 16.29 13.12 -11.47
CA ARG A 213 16.03 11.81 -12.08
C ARG A 213 14.72 11.18 -11.62
N LEU A 214 14.17 11.56 -10.46
CA LEU A 214 12.87 11.10 -10.00
C LEU A 214 11.72 11.51 -10.94
N ASN A 215 11.83 12.63 -11.63
CA ASN A 215 10.81 13.08 -12.59
C ASN A 215 10.67 12.15 -13.80
N PHE A 216 11.69 11.35 -14.11
CA PHE A 216 11.67 10.40 -15.22
C PHE A 216 11.27 8.98 -14.81
N VAL A 217 10.89 8.77 -13.53
CA VAL A 217 10.51 7.46 -13.03
C VAL A 217 9.06 7.17 -13.39
N ASN A 218 8.83 6.10 -14.15
CA ASN A 218 7.49 5.59 -14.39
C ASN A 218 7.08 4.67 -13.23
N VAL A 219 6.25 5.20 -12.33
CA VAL A 219 5.77 4.52 -11.11
C VAL A 219 4.77 3.40 -11.41
N TYR A 220 4.12 3.40 -12.57
CA TYR A 220 3.18 2.37 -12.99
C TYR A 220 3.85 1.17 -13.69
N SER A 221 5.15 1.23 -13.95
CA SER A 221 5.90 0.14 -14.61
C SER A 221 6.20 -1.02 -13.65
N THR A 222 5.70 -2.21 -13.97
CA THR A 222 5.85 -3.45 -13.19
C THR A 222 7.15 -4.22 -13.46
N LYS A 223 7.99 -3.75 -14.41
CA LYS A 223 9.18 -4.49 -14.89
C LYS A 223 10.19 -4.88 -13.79
N ARG A 224 10.19 -4.19 -12.66
CA ARG A 224 11.14 -4.41 -11.55
C ARG A 224 10.58 -5.25 -10.40
N ASP A 225 9.28 -5.52 -10.37
CA ASP A 225 8.61 -6.19 -9.25
C ASP A 225 8.90 -7.70 -9.27
N LYS A 226 8.95 -8.31 -10.44
CA LYS A 226 9.13 -9.77 -10.64
C LYS A 226 10.50 -10.35 -10.23
N LYS A 227 11.51 -9.53 -9.94
CA LYS A 227 12.88 -10.00 -9.65
C LYS A 227 13.13 -10.43 -8.20
N LYS A 228 12.21 -10.26 -7.27
CA LYS A 228 12.43 -10.55 -5.83
C LYS A 228 11.89 -11.89 -5.32
N HIS A 229 11.14 -12.63 -6.12
CA HIS A 229 10.51 -13.89 -5.67
C HIS A 229 11.45 -15.07 -5.42
N HIS A 230 12.75 -14.99 -5.70
CA HIS A 230 13.67 -16.13 -5.62
C HIS A 230 14.58 -16.23 -4.39
N LYS A 231 14.41 -15.37 -3.37
CA LYS A 231 15.09 -15.56 -2.07
C LYS A 231 14.09 -15.40 -0.92
N LYS A 232 13.33 -16.45 -0.68
CA LYS A 232 12.52 -16.63 0.53
C LYS A 232 13.48 -16.75 1.73
N ASN A 233 13.73 -15.64 2.38
CA ASN A 233 14.41 -15.63 3.67
C ASN A 233 13.34 -15.89 4.74
N GLN A 234 13.33 -17.07 5.34
CA GLN A 234 12.36 -17.59 6.32
C GLN A 234 12.24 -16.79 7.63
N ASN A 235 12.92 -15.65 7.79
CA ASN A 235 12.95 -14.86 9.02
C ASN A 235 12.53 -13.39 8.87
N ARG A 236 11.95 -12.97 7.75
CA ARG A 236 11.35 -11.63 7.66
C ARG A 236 9.85 -11.73 7.90
N LYS A 237 9.37 -11.04 8.96
CA LYS A 237 7.95 -10.75 9.13
C LYS A 237 7.44 -10.13 7.84
N GLU A 238 6.53 -10.82 7.14
CA GLU A 238 6.00 -10.37 5.86
C GLU A 238 5.16 -9.11 6.08
N LEU A 239 5.23 -8.17 5.13
CA LEU A 239 4.36 -7.00 5.13
C LEU A 239 2.98 -7.46 4.66
N GLN A 240 1.96 -7.19 5.45
CA GLN A 240 0.57 -7.47 5.11
C GLN A 240 -0.13 -6.18 4.70
N PHE A 241 -0.85 -6.24 3.58
CA PHE A 241 -1.72 -5.17 3.12
C PHE A 241 -3.17 -5.57 3.35
N ILE A 242 -3.87 -4.77 4.12
CA ILE A 242 -5.28 -4.94 4.37
C ILE A 242 -6.04 -3.95 3.52
N VAL A 243 -6.94 -4.46 2.71
CA VAL A 243 -7.77 -3.66 1.81
C VAL A 243 -9.21 -3.81 2.23
N ASN A 244 -9.91 -2.67 2.45
CA ASN A 244 -11.34 -2.68 2.67
C ASN A 244 -12.07 -2.96 1.35
N THR A 245 -13.16 -3.73 1.40
CA THR A 245 -13.98 -4.05 0.23
C THR A 245 -14.44 -2.80 -0.52
N ASN A 246 -14.86 -1.76 0.20
CA ASN A 246 -15.33 -0.51 -0.39
C ASN A 246 -14.27 0.19 -1.28
N THR A 247 -12.99 -0.07 -1.06
CA THR A 247 -11.93 0.50 -1.93
C THR A 247 -11.75 -0.27 -3.22
N MET A 248 -12.25 -1.51 -3.29
CA MET A 248 -12.15 -2.40 -4.45
C MET A 248 -13.41 -2.41 -5.31
N THR A 249 -14.55 -1.95 -4.76
CA THR A 249 -15.85 -1.93 -5.41
C THR A 249 -16.34 -0.49 -5.64
N GLU A 250 -17.26 -0.31 -6.58
CA GLU A 250 -17.95 0.95 -6.87
C GLU A 250 -19.28 1.03 -6.13
#